data_c1d28b849119327853f34e5b69f375d2
#
_entry.id   c1d28b849119327853f34e5b69f375d2
#
_cell.length_a   1.000
_cell.length_b   1.000
_cell.length_c   1.000
_cell.angle_alpha   90.00
_cell.angle_beta   90.00
_cell.angle_gamma   90.00
#
_symmetry.space_group_name_H-M   'P 1'
#
loop_
_entity.id
_entity.type
_entity.pdbx_description
1 polymer ?
#
loop_
_entity_poly.entity_id
_entity_poly.type
_entity_poly.pdbx_seq_one_letter_code
_entity_poly.pdbx_strand_id
1 'polypeptide(L)'
;MREAGYDIRVIPADIDETPFDDEAPLTLVERLARAKAAAVAAEHAEPNELTVAADTIVTFDGKILGKPADEDEARAMLRELSGRTHQVATGVCIVKAADNAAPHAAESLSFVDVTDVTFYELSDEEIERYVASGEPMDKAGAYGIQGTGGRMLVHDISGDFYNVVGLPIARVVRAIQKLL
;
A
#
# COMPACT_ATOMS: atom_id res chain seq x y z
N MET A 1 3.21 7.48 -10.60
CA MET A 1 3.79 6.99 -11.86
C MET A 1 3.66 8.01 -12.99
N ARG A 2 2.49 8.57 -13.31
CA ARG A 2 2.38 9.62 -14.38
C ARG A 2 3.27 10.83 -14.11
N GLU A 3 3.32 11.30 -12.87
CA GLU A 3 4.22 12.39 -12.46
C GLU A 3 5.72 12.04 -12.58
N ALA A 4 6.04 10.75 -12.60
CA ALA A 4 7.39 10.25 -12.87
C ALA A 4 7.68 10.05 -14.37
N GLY A 5 6.77 10.49 -15.25
CA GLY A 5 6.95 10.44 -16.71
C GLY A 5 6.58 9.13 -17.39
N TYR A 6 5.93 8.20 -16.67
CA TYR A 6 5.45 6.95 -17.26
C TYR A 6 4.04 7.10 -17.81
N ASP A 7 3.82 6.61 -19.02
CA ASP A 7 2.48 6.36 -19.51
C ASP A 7 1.93 5.11 -18.84
N ILE A 8 0.73 5.22 -18.25
CA ILE A 8 0.15 4.12 -17.47
C ILE A 8 -1.31 3.86 -17.82
N ARG A 9 -1.64 2.58 -17.90
CA ARG A 9 -2.99 2.02 -17.90
C ARG A 9 -3.28 1.45 -16.53
N VAL A 10 -4.42 1.76 -15.94
CA VAL A 10 -4.83 1.23 -14.63
C VAL A 10 -5.84 0.11 -14.84
N ILE A 11 -5.54 -1.06 -14.31
CA ILE A 11 -6.37 -2.26 -14.42
C ILE A 11 -6.56 -2.82 -13.01
N PRO A 12 -7.80 -2.93 -12.50
CA PRO A 12 -8.07 -3.60 -11.25
C PRO A 12 -7.70 -5.09 -11.33
N ALA A 13 -7.07 -5.61 -10.28
CA ALA A 13 -6.82 -7.04 -10.15
C ALA A 13 -7.98 -7.67 -9.35
N ASP A 14 -8.53 -8.77 -9.86
CA ASP A 14 -9.52 -9.59 -9.16
C ASP A 14 -8.81 -10.83 -8.60
N ILE A 15 -8.45 -10.77 -7.33
CA ILE A 15 -7.76 -11.85 -6.61
C ILE A 15 -8.37 -12.05 -5.22
N ASP A 16 -8.19 -13.23 -4.64
CA ASP A 16 -8.49 -13.46 -3.22
C ASP A 16 -7.41 -12.81 -2.34
N GLU A 17 -7.78 -11.80 -1.57
CA GLU A 17 -6.92 -11.07 -0.65
C GLU A 17 -6.92 -11.64 0.77
N THR A 18 -7.62 -12.76 1.02
CA THR A 18 -7.72 -13.36 2.35
C THR A 18 -6.32 -13.75 2.88
N PRO A 19 -5.95 -13.30 4.09
CA PRO A 19 -4.72 -13.75 4.74
C PRO A 19 -4.75 -15.26 4.99
N PHE A 20 -3.60 -15.92 4.91
CA PHE A 20 -3.44 -17.29 5.37
C PHE A 20 -3.32 -17.33 6.89
N ASP A 21 -3.63 -18.50 7.49
CA ASP A 21 -3.45 -18.70 8.93
C ASP A 21 -1.97 -18.42 9.32
N ASP A 22 -1.78 -17.61 10.35
CA ASP A 22 -0.46 -17.20 10.87
C ASP A 22 0.46 -16.47 9.85
N GLU A 23 -0.09 -15.93 8.76
CA GLU A 23 0.71 -15.20 7.78
C GLU A 23 1.25 -13.88 8.36
N ALA A 24 2.57 -13.72 8.35
CA ALA A 24 3.19 -12.48 8.82
C ALA A 24 2.81 -11.28 7.92
N PRO A 25 2.57 -10.08 8.50
CA PRO A 25 2.09 -8.92 7.75
C PRO A 25 2.92 -8.57 6.50
N LEU A 26 4.24 -8.62 6.61
CA LEU A 26 5.13 -8.29 5.47
C LEU A 26 5.10 -9.38 4.38
N THR A 27 4.86 -10.64 4.76
CA THR A 27 4.68 -11.74 3.80
C THR A 27 3.36 -11.58 3.05
N LEU A 28 2.28 -11.25 3.76
CA LEU A 28 0.97 -11.01 3.16
C LEU A 28 1.05 -9.92 2.10
N VAL A 29 1.56 -8.74 2.44
CA VAL A 29 1.57 -7.60 1.52
C VAL A 29 2.43 -7.87 0.29
N GLU A 30 3.55 -8.58 0.42
CA GLU A 30 4.35 -9.00 -0.73
C GLU A 30 3.64 -10.04 -1.61
N ARG A 31 2.99 -11.03 -0.97
CA ARG A 31 2.21 -12.06 -1.67
C ARG A 31 1.06 -11.45 -2.47
N LEU A 32 0.30 -10.52 -1.86
CA LEU A 32 -0.80 -9.84 -2.54
C LEU A 32 -0.30 -9.00 -3.72
N ALA A 33 0.78 -8.26 -3.55
CA ALA A 33 1.37 -7.50 -4.66
C ALA A 33 1.80 -8.42 -5.82
N ARG A 34 2.42 -9.57 -5.52
CA ARG A 34 2.81 -10.58 -6.52
C ARG A 34 1.59 -11.19 -7.23
N ALA A 35 0.55 -11.56 -6.47
CA ALA A 35 -0.66 -12.14 -7.02
C ALA A 35 -1.38 -11.15 -7.94
N LYS A 36 -1.52 -9.88 -7.51
CA LYS A 36 -2.11 -8.80 -8.33
C LYS A 36 -1.31 -8.59 -9.62
N ALA A 37 0.01 -8.48 -9.54
CA ALA A 37 0.86 -8.29 -10.71
C ALA A 37 0.76 -9.47 -11.70
N ALA A 38 0.79 -10.70 -11.19
CA ALA A 38 0.71 -11.90 -12.01
C ALA A 38 -0.64 -12.02 -12.72
N ALA A 39 -1.76 -11.77 -12.02
CA ALA A 39 -3.09 -11.83 -12.60
C ALA A 39 -3.26 -10.82 -13.75
N VAL A 40 -2.90 -9.56 -13.51
CA VAL A 40 -3.00 -8.51 -14.52
C VAL A 40 -2.05 -8.74 -15.69
N ALA A 41 -0.81 -9.17 -15.43
CA ALA A 41 0.15 -9.45 -16.49
C ALA A 41 -0.30 -10.60 -17.40
N ALA A 42 -0.88 -11.66 -16.83
CA ALA A 42 -1.33 -12.81 -17.61
C ALA A 42 -2.46 -12.49 -18.59
N GLU A 43 -3.35 -11.57 -18.23
CA GLU A 43 -4.54 -11.27 -19.03
C GLU A 43 -4.40 -10.04 -19.94
N HIS A 44 -3.52 -9.10 -19.57
CA HIS A 44 -3.56 -7.76 -20.15
C HIS A 44 -2.20 -7.21 -20.60
N ALA A 45 -1.07 -7.86 -20.25
CA ALA A 45 0.23 -7.33 -20.64
C ALA A 45 0.55 -7.60 -22.13
N GLU A 46 0.93 -6.55 -22.83
CA GLU A 46 1.51 -6.65 -24.16
C GLU A 46 3.01 -7.00 -24.06
N PRO A 47 3.63 -7.54 -25.12
CA PRO A 47 5.07 -7.83 -25.13
C PRO A 47 5.91 -6.61 -24.73
N ASN A 48 6.90 -6.83 -23.84
CA ASN A 48 7.74 -5.79 -23.27
C ASN A 48 7.06 -4.76 -22.33
N GLU A 49 5.76 -4.90 -22.04
CA GLU A 49 5.11 -4.09 -21.02
C GLU A 49 5.56 -4.48 -19.61
N LEU A 50 5.54 -3.50 -18.72
CA LEU A 50 5.76 -3.69 -17.29
C LEU A 50 4.43 -3.60 -16.55
N THR A 51 4.07 -4.64 -15.82
CA THR A 51 2.96 -4.61 -14.86
C THR A 51 3.50 -4.31 -13.48
N VAL A 52 3.02 -3.24 -12.86
CA VAL A 52 3.38 -2.86 -11.49
C VAL A 52 2.13 -2.98 -10.62
N ALA A 53 2.23 -3.79 -9.57
CA ALA A 53 1.18 -3.88 -8.56
C ALA A 53 1.75 -3.60 -7.17
N ALA A 54 0.91 -3.02 -6.31
CA ALA A 54 1.24 -2.76 -4.92
C ALA A 54 0.06 -3.12 -4.02
N ASP A 55 0.39 -3.50 -2.79
CA ASP A 55 -0.56 -3.69 -1.71
C ASP A 55 -0.03 -3.04 -0.44
N THR A 56 -0.90 -2.36 0.31
CA THR A 56 -0.48 -1.57 1.48
C THR A 56 -1.30 -1.96 2.69
N ILE A 57 -0.60 -2.17 3.79
CA ILE A 57 -1.21 -2.45 5.10
C ILE A 57 -0.67 -1.49 6.15
N VAL A 58 -1.48 -1.28 7.18
CA VAL A 58 -1.06 -0.63 8.43
C VAL A 58 -0.91 -1.71 9.48
N THR A 59 0.19 -1.69 10.23
CA THR A 59 0.42 -2.63 11.33
C THR A 59 0.74 -1.90 12.61
N PHE A 60 0.20 -2.40 13.70
CA PHE A 60 0.48 -1.90 15.06
C PHE A 60 0.54 -3.07 16.05
N ASP A 61 1.61 -3.15 16.83
CA ASP A 61 1.85 -4.24 17.80
C ASP A 61 1.68 -5.65 17.19
N GLY A 62 2.15 -5.83 15.94
CA GLY A 62 2.07 -7.10 15.20
C GLY A 62 0.69 -7.42 14.61
N LYS A 63 -0.31 -6.57 14.81
CA LYS A 63 -1.64 -6.72 14.21
C LYS A 63 -1.75 -5.91 12.94
N ILE A 64 -2.52 -6.41 11.99
CA ILE A 64 -2.90 -5.67 10.79
C ILE A 64 -4.16 -4.87 11.10
N LEU A 65 -4.11 -3.57 10.85
CA LEU A 65 -5.26 -2.67 10.90
C LEU A 65 -5.81 -2.50 9.46
N GLY A 66 -6.92 -3.17 9.17
CA GLY A 66 -7.61 -3.07 7.90
C GLY A 66 -8.38 -1.75 7.73
N LYS A 67 -9.28 -1.73 6.76
CA LYS A 67 -10.27 -0.65 6.64
C LYS A 67 -11.32 -0.84 7.73
N PRO A 68 -11.75 0.22 8.41
CA PRO A 68 -12.80 0.12 9.41
C PRO A 68 -14.13 -0.29 8.76
N ALA A 69 -14.87 -1.19 9.40
CA ALA A 69 -16.18 -1.62 8.95
C ALA A 69 -17.25 -0.54 9.16
N ASP A 70 -17.07 0.28 10.20
CA ASP A 70 -17.97 1.37 10.57
C ASP A 70 -17.20 2.50 11.29
N GLU A 71 -17.93 3.57 11.65
CA GLU A 71 -17.36 4.71 12.34
C GLU A 71 -16.85 4.38 13.75
N ASP A 72 -17.47 3.42 14.45
CA ASP A 72 -17.04 3.04 15.81
C ASP A 72 -15.70 2.32 15.76
N GLU A 73 -15.49 1.45 14.76
CA GLU A 73 -14.21 0.80 14.53
C GLU A 73 -13.15 1.83 14.11
N ALA A 74 -13.50 2.80 13.25
CA ALA A 74 -12.60 3.90 12.90
C ALA A 74 -12.14 4.69 14.14
N ARG A 75 -13.06 5.04 15.04
CA ARG A 75 -12.75 5.70 16.32
C ARG A 75 -11.82 4.85 17.20
N ALA A 76 -12.09 3.55 17.28
CA ALA A 76 -11.25 2.63 18.05
C ALA A 76 -9.82 2.55 17.50
N MET A 77 -9.65 2.42 16.19
CA MET A 77 -8.34 2.39 15.53
C MET A 77 -7.57 3.69 15.78
N LEU A 78 -8.20 4.86 15.62
CA LEU A 78 -7.56 6.15 15.82
C LEU A 78 -7.15 6.36 17.29
N ARG A 79 -7.95 5.92 18.27
CA ARG A 79 -7.56 5.92 19.68
C ARG A 79 -6.37 5.00 19.96
N GLU A 80 -6.36 3.81 19.33
CA GLU A 80 -5.25 2.86 19.46
C GLU A 80 -3.94 3.44 18.94
N LEU A 81 -3.98 4.23 17.85
CA LEU A 81 -2.79 4.84 17.23
C LEU A 81 -2.39 6.18 17.85
N SER A 82 -3.27 6.83 18.62
CA SER A 82 -3.04 8.14 19.24
C SER A 82 -1.78 8.19 20.09
N GLY A 83 -0.88 9.13 19.84
CA GLY A 83 0.39 9.32 20.53
C GLY A 83 1.41 8.20 20.31
N ARG A 84 1.20 7.31 19.35
CA ARG A 84 2.04 6.11 19.14
C ARG A 84 2.61 6.05 17.74
N THR A 85 3.66 5.22 17.63
CA THR A 85 4.27 4.88 16.33
C THR A 85 3.74 3.55 15.86
N HIS A 86 3.30 3.51 14.61
CA HIS A 86 2.86 2.33 13.89
C HIS A 86 3.60 2.21 12.55
N GLN A 87 3.44 1.11 11.85
CA GLN A 87 4.10 0.87 10.57
C GLN A 87 3.11 0.84 9.42
N VAL A 88 3.50 1.46 8.32
CA VAL A 88 2.85 1.29 7.02
C VAL A 88 3.80 0.51 6.12
N ALA A 89 3.35 -0.65 5.65
CA ALA A 89 4.13 -1.50 4.77
C ALA A 89 3.46 -1.62 3.41
N THR A 90 4.22 -1.37 2.34
CA THR A 90 3.76 -1.58 0.96
C THR A 90 4.62 -2.63 0.28
N GLY A 91 3.98 -3.75 -0.08
CA GLY A 91 4.54 -4.71 -1.01
C GLY A 91 4.40 -4.22 -2.44
N VAL A 92 5.44 -4.39 -3.23
CA VAL A 92 5.45 -4.05 -4.66
C VAL A 92 5.93 -5.25 -5.46
N CYS A 93 5.27 -5.52 -6.57
CA CYS A 93 5.74 -6.48 -7.56
C CYS A 93 5.72 -5.84 -8.95
N ILE A 94 6.80 -6.05 -9.69
CA ILE A 94 6.96 -5.60 -11.07
C ILE A 94 7.19 -6.84 -11.91
N VAL A 95 6.37 -7.05 -12.93
CA VAL A 95 6.48 -8.15 -13.89
C VAL A 95 6.74 -7.55 -15.26
N LYS A 96 7.80 -8.01 -15.92
CA LYS A 96 8.09 -7.70 -17.33
C LYS A 96 7.52 -8.81 -18.19
N ALA A 97 6.62 -8.47 -19.09
CA ALA A 97 6.08 -9.43 -20.04
C ALA A 97 7.20 -9.94 -20.97
N ALA A 98 7.16 -11.24 -21.30
CA ALA A 98 8.12 -11.83 -22.21
C ALA A 98 8.06 -11.16 -23.60
N ASP A 99 9.22 -11.07 -24.26
CA ASP A 99 9.27 -10.67 -25.68
C ASP A 99 8.79 -11.84 -26.55
N ASN A 100 8.03 -11.54 -27.60
CA ASN A 100 7.60 -12.52 -28.60
C ASN A 100 8.78 -13.21 -29.32
N ALA A 101 9.93 -12.54 -29.40
CA ALA A 101 11.13 -13.06 -30.05
C ALA A 101 11.98 -13.98 -29.18
N ALA A 102 11.80 -13.91 -27.85
CA ALA A 102 12.52 -14.72 -26.87
C ALA A 102 11.56 -15.13 -25.75
N PRO A 103 10.84 -16.26 -25.88
CA PRO A 103 9.90 -16.72 -24.86
C PRO A 103 10.62 -17.26 -23.61
N HIS A 104 11.43 -16.42 -22.98
CA HIS A 104 11.97 -16.66 -21.65
C HIS A 104 10.88 -16.36 -20.62
N ALA A 105 10.97 -17.00 -19.45
CA ALA A 105 10.02 -16.76 -18.37
C ALA A 105 9.94 -15.26 -18.06
N ALA A 106 8.72 -14.76 -17.80
CA ALA A 106 8.52 -13.39 -17.38
C ALA A 106 9.45 -13.04 -16.22
N GLU A 107 10.23 -11.99 -16.36
CA GLU A 107 11.09 -11.50 -15.29
C GLU A 107 10.24 -10.75 -14.27
N SER A 108 10.46 -11.02 -13.00
CA SER A 108 9.75 -10.32 -11.94
C SER A 108 10.70 -9.91 -10.82
N LEU A 109 10.37 -8.76 -10.22
CA LEU A 109 11.05 -8.25 -9.04
C LEU A 109 10.00 -7.83 -8.02
N SER A 110 10.16 -8.25 -6.76
CA SER A 110 9.31 -7.78 -5.68
C SER A 110 10.15 -7.28 -4.52
N PHE A 111 9.54 -6.43 -3.71
CA PHE A 111 10.10 -5.93 -2.47
C PHE A 111 9.00 -5.41 -1.56
N VAL A 112 9.32 -5.26 -0.27
CA VAL A 112 8.48 -4.56 0.70
C VAL A 112 9.20 -3.29 1.14
N ASP A 113 8.45 -2.20 1.24
CA ASP A 113 8.89 -0.95 1.85
C ASP A 113 8.13 -0.71 3.15
N VAL A 114 8.81 -0.28 4.20
CA VAL A 114 8.23 -0.05 5.53
C VAL A 114 8.56 1.35 5.99
N THR A 115 7.56 2.05 6.50
CA THR A 115 7.70 3.41 7.03
C THR A 115 7.04 3.48 8.39
N ASP A 116 7.75 3.98 9.40
CA ASP A 116 7.20 4.27 10.69
C ASP A 116 6.46 5.61 10.64
N VAL A 117 5.24 5.63 11.17
CA VAL A 117 4.40 6.83 11.27
C VAL A 117 4.03 7.04 12.73
N THR A 118 4.30 8.22 13.26
CA THR A 118 3.95 8.60 14.62
C THR A 118 2.82 9.60 14.62
N PHE A 119 1.77 9.33 15.40
CA PHE A 119 0.66 10.28 15.57
C PHE A 119 0.91 11.24 16.73
N TYR A 120 0.33 12.43 16.62
CA TYR A 120 0.10 13.28 17.80
C TYR A 120 -0.80 12.55 18.79
N GLU A 121 -0.77 12.96 20.06
CA GLU A 121 -1.81 12.59 21.02
C GLU A 121 -3.12 13.27 20.60
N LEU A 122 -4.13 12.46 20.26
CA LEU A 122 -5.41 12.92 19.70
C LEU A 122 -6.46 13.02 20.80
N SER A 123 -7.18 14.15 20.85
CA SER A 123 -8.38 14.27 21.67
C SER A 123 -9.57 13.54 21.03
N ASP A 124 -10.56 13.16 21.85
CA ASP A 124 -11.81 12.58 21.34
C ASP A 124 -12.51 13.52 20.34
N GLU A 125 -12.43 14.84 20.52
CA GLU A 125 -13.03 15.82 19.61
C GLU A 125 -12.34 15.85 18.24
N GLU A 126 -11.03 15.66 18.18
CA GLU A 126 -10.28 15.54 16.91
C GLU A 126 -10.65 14.26 16.18
N ILE A 127 -10.73 13.13 16.90
CA ILE A 127 -11.15 11.85 16.36
C ILE A 127 -12.57 11.93 15.78
N GLU A 128 -13.52 12.45 16.57
CA GLU A 128 -14.91 12.61 16.11
C GLU A 128 -15.03 13.47 14.86
N ARG A 129 -14.30 14.60 14.83
CA ARG A 129 -14.30 15.51 13.68
C ARG A 129 -13.75 14.83 12.43
N TYR A 130 -12.68 14.03 12.60
CA TYR A 130 -12.05 13.32 11.49
C TYR A 130 -12.94 12.17 10.99
N VAL A 131 -13.54 11.39 11.88
CA VAL A 131 -14.47 10.30 11.50
C VAL A 131 -15.71 10.86 10.80
N ALA A 132 -16.29 11.96 11.30
CA ALA A 132 -17.45 12.61 10.69
C ALA A 132 -17.18 13.15 9.27
N SER A 133 -15.93 13.32 8.86
CA SER A 133 -15.57 13.69 7.48
C SER A 133 -15.79 12.57 6.47
N GLY A 134 -15.91 11.31 6.92
CA GLY A 134 -15.97 10.13 6.07
C GLY A 134 -14.62 9.71 5.46
N GLU A 135 -13.58 10.53 5.62
CA GLU A 135 -12.24 10.30 5.06
C GLU A 135 -11.58 8.98 5.53
N PRO A 136 -11.77 8.52 6.79
CA PRO A 136 -11.17 7.27 7.29
C PRO A 136 -11.67 5.99 6.63
N MET A 137 -12.90 5.98 6.13
CA MET A 137 -13.68 4.75 5.90
C MET A 137 -13.15 3.80 4.82
N ASP A 138 -12.37 4.31 3.89
CA ASP A 138 -11.77 3.51 2.81
C ASP A 138 -10.25 3.29 2.98
N LYS A 139 -9.70 3.62 4.17
CA LYS A 139 -8.27 3.59 4.45
C LYS A 139 -7.89 2.52 5.48
N ALA A 140 -6.81 1.78 5.23
CA ALA A 140 -6.19 0.92 6.23
C ALA A 140 -5.73 1.76 7.44
N GLY A 141 -5.98 1.26 8.66
CA GLY A 141 -5.69 2.00 9.90
C GLY A 141 -6.56 3.23 10.11
N ALA A 142 -7.65 3.37 9.37
CA ALA A 142 -8.61 4.48 9.46
C ALA A 142 -7.99 5.87 9.26
N TYR A 143 -6.94 6.03 8.44
CA TYR A 143 -6.43 7.37 8.10
C TYR A 143 -5.77 7.44 6.73
N GLY A 144 -5.76 8.64 6.15
CA GLY A 144 -5.05 8.93 4.90
C GLY A 144 -4.14 10.13 5.02
N ILE A 145 -2.81 9.92 4.96
CA ILE A 145 -1.82 10.99 5.16
C ILE A 145 -1.94 12.15 4.16
N GLN A 146 -2.50 11.90 2.97
CA GLN A 146 -2.73 12.93 1.95
C GLN A 146 -4.04 13.68 2.17
N GLY A 147 -4.95 13.15 2.98
CA GLY A 147 -6.24 13.73 3.27
C GLY A 147 -6.15 15.05 4.00
N THR A 148 -7.21 15.85 3.94
CA THR A 148 -7.26 17.15 4.61
C THR A 148 -7.23 17.00 6.14
N GLY A 149 -7.93 15.99 6.67
CA GLY A 149 -7.95 15.65 8.10
C GLY A 149 -6.78 14.78 8.49
N GLY A 150 -6.50 13.71 7.74
CA GLY A 150 -5.51 12.71 8.09
C GLY A 150 -4.09 13.23 8.22
N ARG A 151 -3.70 14.23 7.42
CA ARG A 151 -2.39 14.89 7.56
C ARG A 151 -2.17 15.59 8.89
N MET A 152 -3.25 15.99 9.58
CA MET A 152 -3.19 16.68 10.86
C MET A 152 -2.96 15.73 12.03
N LEU A 153 -3.14 14.43 11.83
CA LEU A 153 -2.94 13.41 12.85
C LEU A 153 -1.45 13.04 12.99
N VAL A 154 -0.65 13.22 11.93
CA VAL A 154 0.72 12.75 11.84
C VAL A 154 1.71 13.76 12.43
N HIS A 155 2.46 13.30 13.44
CA HIS A 155 3.53 14.06 14.08
C HIS A 155 4.87 13.88 13.36
N ASP A 156 5.21 12.63 12.99
CA ASP A 156 6.51 12.29 12.41
C ASP A 156 6.41 11.09 11.46
N ILE A 157 7.35 11.02 10.52
CA ILE A 157 7.51 9.91 9.58
C ILE A 157 8.99 9.54 9.50
N SER A 158 9.29 8.26 9.73
CA SER A 158 10.62 7.70 9.51
C SER A 158 10.59 6.69 8.37
N GLY A 159 10.97 7.10 7.16
CA GLY A 159 10.91 6.29 5.94
C GLY A 159 10.45 7.10 4.72
N ASP A 160 9.75 6.43 3.80
CA ASP A 160 9.26 7.04 2.55
C ASP A 160 7.80 7.50 2.70
N PHE A 161 7.56 8.80 2.56
CA PHE A 161 6.21 9.37 2.53
C PHE A 161 5.32 8.72 1.46
N TYR A 162 5.86 8.45 0.28
CA TYR A 162 5.09 7.84 -0.80
C TYR A 162 4.76 6.37 -0.55
N ASN A 163 5.54 5.68 0.31
CA ASN A 163 5.16 4.37 0.84
C ASN A 163 3.89 4.48 1.67
N VAL A 164 3.79 5.48 2.56
CA VAL A 164 2.57 5.71 3.36
C VAL A 164 1.36 6.05 2.50
N VAL A 165 1.59 6.71 1.35
CA VAL A 165 0.54 6.99 0.35
C VAL A 165 0.08 5.72 -0.38
N GLY A 166 0.89 4.65 -0.39
CA GLY A 166 0.57 3.36 -1.01
C GLY A 166 1.46 2.95 -2.19
N LEU A 167 2.46 3.76 -2.56
CA LEU A 167 3.43 3.38 -3.60
C LEU A 167 4.76 4.11 -3.40
N PRO A 168 5.84 3.43 -2.98
CA PRO A 168 7.19 4.00 -2.83
C PRO A 168 7.81 4.30 -4.20
N ILE A 169 7.34 5.37 -4.84
CA ILE A 169 7.56 5.66 -6.26
C ILE A 169 9.03 5.73 -6.65
N ALA A 170 9.88 6.31 -5.80
CA ALA A 170 11.31 6.43 -6.09
C ALA A 170 11.99 5.05 -6.17
N ARG A 171 11.62 4.13 -5.28
CA ARG A 171 12.12 2.76 -5.26
C ARG A 171 11.57 1.95 -6.43
N VAL A 172 10.28 2.13 -6.76
CA VAL A 172 9.64 1.51 -7.93
C VAL A 172 10.36 1.90 -9.22
N VAL A 173 10.61 3.20 -9.45
CA VAL A 173 11.32 3.67 -10.63
C VAL A 173 12.73 3.06 -10.75
N ARG A 174 13.46 2.99 -9.64
CA ARG A 174 14.78 2.35 -9.61
C ARG A 174 14.73 0.84 -9.85
N ALA A 175 13.67 0.18 -9.41
CA ALA A 175 13.45 -1.24 -9.67
C ALA A 175 13.11 -1.50 -11.15
N ILE A 176 12.28 -0.66 -11.77
CA ILE A 176 11.99 -0.69 -13.21
C ILE A 176 13.28 -0.59 -14.03
N GLN A 177 14.18 0.33 -13.68
CA GLN A 177 15.45 0.49 -14.38
C GLN A 177 16.37 -0.76 -14.37
N LYS A 178 16.16 -1.67 -13.42
CA LYS A 178 16.91 -2.93 -13.37
C LYS A 178 16.33 -4.03 -14.27
N LEU A 179 15.07 -3.86 -14.69
CA LEU A 179 14.37 -4.79 -15.57
C LEU A 179 14.40 -4.37 -17.04
N LEU A 180 14.78 -3.13 -17.33
CA LEU A 180 14.93 -2.59 -18.68
C LEU A 180 16.34 -2.84 -19.23
#